data_48b8e9f40dcd59d3cce698fafcf40f45
#
_entry.id   48b8e9f40dcd59d3cce698fafcf40f45
#
_cell.length_a   1.000
_cell.length_b   1.000
_cell.length_c   1.000
_cell.angle_alpha   90.00
_cell.angle_beta   90.00
_cell.angle_gamma   90.00
#
_symmetry.space_group_name_H-M   'P 1'
#
loop_
_entity.id
_entity.type
_entity.pdbx_description
1 polymer ?
#
loop_
_entity_poly.entity_id
_entity_poly.type
_entity_poly.pdbx_seq_one_letter_code
_entity_poly.pdbx_strand_id
1 'polypeptide(L)'
;MSKKALAFFLTAVAWASIPVSSLGAADSSPSMPIRGVWMHPGFFGPEKTAALEKIRTTLDEYAKAGINTLVMLVKDTSGHVYYAGEIGVPDRAWNWDFFEVFLAEARKRKMEVHPWFCVFPESSILGRVREHPEWLIAGPQREMVGAVNPALPAVREYEISLMLEVARKYNVDWIHLDYIRYPCEPAEPYFSFDPETLRLFKQDLGIDMAAVKARDSGNMAWNEWLNWNRDRVTVFVRELKSALATTGRGVRISAAVFPDATNARVLIGQDWPAWARERLVDMLCPMLYSNNAGLFEKLAREAVAYGKGFCRVCPGIGIGTSHNQNTPEGMLEQMRISGTLGADGVVFFSSSSLNAPFLEKLKNAK
;
A
#
# COMPACT_ATOMS: atom_id res chain seq x y z
N MET A 1 -79.78 3.75 9.15
CA MET A 1 -79.50 2.61 8.25
C MET A 1 -78.94 3.10 7.01
N SER A 2 -77.63 2.96 6.77
CA SER A 2 -76.98 3.06 5.42
C SER A 2 -75.59 2.57 5.56
N LYS A 3 -75.24 1.44 4.90
CA LYS A 3 -73.91 0.82 4.81
C LYS A 3 -73.14 1.59 3.80
N LYS A 4 -71.98 2.18 4.15
CA LYS A 4 -70.96 2.66 3.18
C LYS A 4 -69.87 1.65 3.12
N ALA A 5 -69.71 1.06 1.92
CA ALA A 5 -68.60 0.18 1.56
C ALA A 5 -67.33 0.98 1.32
N LEU A 6 -66.23 0.54 1.95
CA LEU A 6 -64.90 1.11 1.79
C LEU A 6 -64.18 0.31 0.68
N ALA A 7 -63.92 0.94 -0.47
CA ALA A 7 -63.18 0.34 -1.55
C ALA A 7 -61.68 0.50 -1.28
N PHE A 8 -60.96 -0.63 -1.18
CA PHE A 8 -59.48 -0.67 -1.16
C PHE A 8 -58.96 -0.59 -2.58
N PHE A 9 -58.24 0.47 -2.89
CA PHE A 9 -57.41 0.53 -4.13
C PHE A 9 -56.08 -0.14 -3.86
N LEU A 10 -55.86 -1.30 -4.48
CA LEU A 10 -54.54 -1.94 -4.60
C LEU A 10 -53.78 -1.28 -5.74
N THR A 11 -52.79 -0.44 -5.41
CA THR A 11 -51.81 0.02 -6.40
C THR A 11 -50.73 -1.05 -6.56
N ALA A 12 -50.69 -1.69 -7.71
CA ALA A 12 -49.61 -2.59 -8.10
C ALA A 12 -48.32 -1.78 -8.38
N VAL A 13 -47.32 -1.92 -7.54
CA VAL A 13 -45.97 -1.40 -7.79
C VAL A 13 -45.28 -2.36 -8.77
N ALA A 14 -45.15 -1.94 -10.01
CA ALA A 14 -44.35 -2.66 -11.01
C ALA A 14 -42.87 -2.54 -10.64
N TRP A 15 -42.25 -3.64 -10.28
CA TRP A 15 -40.78 -3.75 -10.15
C TRP A 15 -40.15 -3.73 -11.52
N ALA A 16 -39.56 -2.59 -11.89
CA ALA A 16 -38.69 -2.53 -13.07
C ALA A 16 -37.40 -3.31 -12.76
N SER A 17 -37.22 -4.44 -13.42
CA SER A 17 -35.97 -5.20 -13.41
C SER A 17 -34.89 -4.37 -14.11
N ILE A 18 -33.95 -3.82 -13.33
CA ILE A 18 -32.73 -3.23 -13.84
C ILE A 18 -31.89 -4.38 -14.42
N PRO A 19 -31.46 -4.31 -15.70
CA PRO A 19 -30.58 -5.32 -16.24
C PRO A 19 -29.26 -5.27 -15.49
N VAL A 20 -28.87 -6.35 -14.84
CA VAL A 20 -27.51 -6.57 -14.33
C VAL A 20 -26.60 -6.60 -15.56
N SER A 21 -25.95 -5.48 -15.82
CA SER A 21 -24.88 -5.41 -16.84
C SER A 21 -23.85 -6.47 -16.50
N SER A 22 -23.62 -7.39 -17.43
CA SER A 22 -22.62 -8.44 -17.33
C SER A 22 -21.28 -7.85 -16.92
N LEU A 23 -20.85 -8.18 -15.70
CA LEU A 23 -19.45 -8.06 -15.31
C LEU A 23 -18.64 -8.75 -16.40
N GLY A 24 -17.82 -8.01 -17.11
CA GLY A 24 -16.94 -8.53 -18.14
C GLY A 24 -16.22 -9.75 -17.62
N ALA A 25 -16.31 -10.86 -18.35
CA ALA A 25 -15.57 -12.08 -18.06
C ALA A 25 -14.10 -11.71 -17.93
N ALA A 26 -13.53 -11.94 -16.74
CA ALA A 26 -12.11 -11.83 -16.54
C ALA A 26 -11.44 -12.75 -17.57
N ASP A 27 -10.51 -12.18 -18.34
CA ASP A 27 -9.71 -12.89 -19.33
C ASP A 27 -9.04 -14.08 -18.64
N SER A 28 -9.52 -15.31 -18.95
CA SER A 28 -9.14 -16.55 -18.29
C SER A 28 -7.89 -17.20 -18.92
N SER A 29 -7.06 -16.42 -19.60
CA SER A 29 -5.71 -16.88 -19.94
C SER A 29 -4.93 -17.04 -18.63
N PRO A 30 -4.24 -18.18 -18.39
CA PRO A 30 -3.37 -18.30 -17.23
C PRO A 30 -2.28 -17.23 -17.33
N SER A 31 -2.49 -16.12 -16.63
CA SER A 31 -1.49 -15.06 -16.56
C SER A 31 -0.24 -15.63 -15.91
N MET A 32 0.93 -15.37 -16.47
CA MET A 32 2.20 -15.74 -15.82
C MET A 32 2.17 -15.23 -14.37
N PRO A 33 2.64 -16.04 -13.39
CA PRO A 33 2.66 -15.60 -12.00
C PRO A 33 3.45 -14.29 -11.87
N ILE A 34 2.97 -13.41 -11.00
CA ILE A 34 3.64 -12.14 -10.75
C ILE A 34 5.02 -12.41 -10.16
N ARG A 35 6.06 -11.90 -10.81
CA ARG A 35 7.43 -11.81 -10.28
C ARG A 35 7.81 -10.34 -10.21
N GLY A 36 7.55 -9.75 -9.05
CA GLY A 36 7.77 -8.33 -8.80
C GLY A 36 9.10 -8.05 -8.14
N VAL A 37 9.57 -6.79 -8.21
CA VAL A 37 10.72 -6.30 -7.46
C VAL A 37 10.51 -4.87 -6.99
N TRP A 38 10.80 -4.60 -5.71
CA TRP A 38 10.88 -3.24 -5.18
C TRP A 38 12.19 -2.60 -5.59
N MET A 39 12.10 -1.40 -6.14
CA MET A 39 13.22 -0.66 -6.70
C MET A 39 13.26 0.78 -6.17
N HIS A 40 14.46 1.27 -5.91
CA HIS A 40 14.70 2.64 -5.47
C HIS A 40 15.47 3.41 -6.54
N PRO A 41 15.12 4.68 -6.86
CA PRO A 41 15.86 5.50 -7.83
C PRO A 41 17.36 5.56 -7.57
N GLY A 42 17.77 5.66 -6.29
CA GLY A 42 19.18 5.65 -5.88
C GLY A 42 20.00 4.45 -6.36
N PHE A 43 19.35 3.33 -6.69
CA PHE A 43 20.02 2.19 -7.32
C PHE A 43 20.59 2.53 -8.69
N PHE A 44 19.98 3.45 -9.43
CA PHE A 44 20.41 3.87 -10.77
C PHE A 44 21.39 5.04 -10.74
N GLY A 45 21.34 5.87 -9.69
CA GLY A 45 22.11 7.11 -9.59
C GLY A 45 21.44 8.30 -10.28
N PRO A 46 21.80 9.54 -9.88
CA PRO A 46 21.10 10.76 -10.33
C PRO A 46 21.56 11.28 -11.71
N GLU A 47 22.72 10.85 -12.23
CA GLU A 47 23.19 11.29 -13.54
C GLU A 47 22.38 10.60 -14.64
N LYS A 48 21.71 11.38 -15.48
CA LYS A 48 20.69 10.90 -16.43
C LYS A 48 21.21 9.87 -17.43
N THR A 49 22.36 10.10 -18.02
CA THR A 49 22.91 9.22 -19.07
C THR A 49 23.28 7.86 -18.51
N ALA A 50 24.04 7.84 -17.41
CA ALA A 50 24.43 6.61 -16.72
C ALA A 50 23.22 5.87 -16.13
N ALA A 51 22.27 6.61 -15.56
CA ALA A 51 21.03 6.04 -15.04
C ALA A 51 20.23 5.36 -16.16
N LEU A 52 20.08 5.99 -17.33
CA LEU A 52 19.34 5.42 -18.46
C LEU A 52 19.98 4.14 -18.98
N GLU A 53 21.30 4.09 -19.09
CA GLU A 53 22.05 2.88 -19.49
C GLU A 53 21.83 1.76 -18.47
N LYS A 54 21.96 2.08 -17.18
CA LYS A 54 21.75 1.12 -16.10
C LYS A 54 20.30 0.64 -16.03
N ILE A 55 19.30 1.52 -16.24
CA ILE A 55 17.87 1.15 -16.32
C ILE A 55 17.69 0.10 -17.43
N ARG A 56 18.17 0.38 -18.64
CA ARG A 56 18.04 -0.52 -19.79
C ARG A 56 18.65 -1.89 -19.51
N THR A 57 19.89 -1.92 -19.07
CA THR A 57 20.59 -3.17 -18.76
C THR A 57 19.88 -3.96 -17.65
N THR A 58 19.49 -3.30 -16.56
CA THR A 58 18.79 -3.94 -15.45
C THR A 58 17.46 -4.54 -15.90
N LEU A 59 16.64 -3.78 -16.63
CA LEU A 59 15.34 -4.26 -17.08
C LEU A 59 15.46 -5.38 -18.12
N ASP A 60 16.50 -5.39 -18.95
CA ASP A 60 16.79 -6.51 -19.86
C ASP A 60 17.15 -7.79 -19.11
N GLU A 61 17.97 -7.70 -18.06
CA GLU A 61 18.30 -8.85 -17.22
C GLU A 61 17.07 -9.34 -16.42
N TYR A 62 16.24 -8.41 -15.93
CA TYR A 62 14.99 -8.76 -15.23
C TYR A 62 14.00 -9.46 -16.17
N ALA A 63 13.83 -8.98 -17.39
CA ALA A 63 12.99 -9.65 -18.39
C ALA A 63 13.46 -11.09 -18.65
N LYS A 64 14.79 -11.31 -18.82
CA LYS A 64 15.37 -12.65 -18.98
C LYS A 64 15.15 -13.55 -17.75
N ALA A 65 15.07 -12.98 -16.56
CA ALA A 65 14.79 -13.69 -15.31
C ALA A 65 13.27 -13.88 -15.04
N GLY A 66 12.42 -13.46 -15.98
CA GLY A 66 10.97 -13.59 -15.87
C GLY A 66 10.33 -12.60 -14.88
N ILE A 67 11.03 -11.54 -14.48
CA ILE A 67 10.46 -10.42 -13.71
C ILE A 67 9.56 -9.63 -14.65
N ASN A 68 8.32 -9.38 -14.23
CA ASN A 68 7.29 -8.76 -15.04
C ASN A 68 6.61 -7.56 -14.35
N THR A 69 6.91 -7.32 -13.08
CA THR A 69 6.30 -6.26 -12.26
C THR A 69 7.38 -5.48 -11.52
N LEU A 70 7.33 -4.16 -11.61
CA LEU A 70 8.31 -3.25 -11.03
C LEU A 70 7.60 -2.32 -10.05
N VAL A 71 7.96 -2.38 -8.77
CA VAL A 71 7.46 -1.50 -7.72
C VAL A 71 8.49 -0.40 -7.52
N MET A 72 8.32 0.72 -8.24
CA MET A 72 9.31 1.81 -8.29
C MET A 72 8.98 2.93 -7.32
N LEU A 73 9.90 3.22 -6.41
CA LEU A 73 9.74 4.31 -5.44
C LEU A 73 9.62 5.66 -6.16
N VAL A 74 8.55 6.39 -5.83
CA VAL A 74 8.29 7.75 -6.34
C VAL A 74 8.13 8.78 -5.24
N LYS A 75 7.82 8.36 -4.00
CA LYS A 75 7.88 9.19 -2.78
C LYS A 75 8.57 8.42 -1.68
N ASP A 76 9.66 8.94 -1.13
CA ASP A 76 10.43 8.28 -0.09
C ASP A 76 9.97 8.64 1.35
N THR A 77 10.63 8.07 2.35
CA THR A 77 10.32 8.31 3.76
C THR A 77 10.73 9.70 4.27
N SER A 78 11.51 10.44 3.50
CA SER A 78 11.86 11.82 3.83
C SER A 78 10.84 12.85 3.29
N GLY A 79 9.93 12.42 2.40
CA GLY A 79 8.95 13.26 1.74
C GLY A 79 9.40 13.78 0.37
N HIS A 80 10.59 13.37 -0.12
CA HIS A 80 11.00 13.73 -1.47
C HIS A 80 10.30 12.87 -2.52
N VAL A 81 10.05 13.50 -3.67
CA VAL A 81 9.49 12.81 -4.85
C VAL A 81 10.53 12.69 -5.97
N TYR A 82 10.42 11.61 -6.77
CA TYR A 82 11.31 11.26 -7.88
C TYR A 82 10.61 11.35 -9.23
N TYR A 83 9.68 12.26 -9.33
CA TYR A 83 8.94 12.60 -10.56
C TYR A 83 8.78 14.12 -10.68
N ALA A 84 8.56 14.61 -11.88
CA ALA A 84 8.27 16.02 -12.07
C ALA A 84 6.79 16.29 -11.76
N GLY A 85 6.53 16.84 -10.57
CA GLY A 85 5.21 17.20 -10.06
C GLY A 85 5.16 18.66 -9.62
N GLU A 86 3.95 19.12 -9.27
CA GLU A 86 3.71 20.48 -8.75
C GLU A 86 3.44 20.46 -7.23
N ILE A 87 3.09 19.28 -6.67
CA ILE A 87 2.64 19.14 -5.28
C ILE A 87 3.77 18.71 -4.36
N GLY A 88 4.49 17.66 -4.72
CA GLY A 88 5.61 17.12 -3.94
C GLY A 88 6.90 17.92 -4.12
N VAL A 89 7.83 17.76 -3.18
CA VAL A 89 9.17 18.38 -3.24
C VAL A 89 10.13 17.42 -3.94
N PRO A 90 10.65 17.73 -5.13
CA PRO A 90 11.61 16.88 -5.81
C PRO A 90 12.91 16.74 -5.04
N ASP A 91 13.52 15.56 -5.06
CA ASP A 91 14.89 15.40 -4.58
C ASP A 91 15.86 16.18 -5.48
N ARG A 92 16.67 17.05 -4.87
CA ARG A 92 17.55 17.98 -5.56
C ARG A 92 18.66 17.32 -6.38
N ALA A 93 18.99 16.06 -6.10
CA ALA A 93 19.95 15.31 -6.89
C ALA A 93 19.41 14.96 -8.29
N TRP A 94 18.09 14.99 -8.44
CA TRP A 94 17.40 14.62 -9.68
C TRP A 94 16.88 15.86 -10.40
N ASN A 95 17.64 16.38 -11.36
CA ASN A 95 17.28 17.55 -12.18
C ASN A 95 16.50 17.18 -13.46
N TRP A 96 15.94 15.97 -13.50
CA TRP A 96 15.15 15.43 -14.61
C TRP A 96 14.06 14.50 -14.09
N ASP A 97 13.04 14.25 -14.89
CA ASP A 97 11.92 13.36 -14.53
C ASP A 97 12.36 11.90 -14.61
N PHE A 98 12.86 11.38 -13.49
CA PHE A 98 13.33 10.00 -13.40
C PHE A 98 12.20 9.01 -13.70
N PHE A 99 11.02 9.24 -13.10
CA PHE A 99 9.93 8.29 -13.20
C PHE A 99 9.39 8.18 -14.63
N GLU A 100 9.30 9.28 -15.36
CA GLU A 100 8.89 9.27 -16.78
C GLU A 100 9.82 8.40 -17.63
N VAL A 101 11.14 8.59 -17.49
CA VAL A 101 12.15 7.83 -18.24
C VAL A 101 12.12 6.36 -17.87
N PHE A 102 12.04 6.04 -16.57
CA PHE A 102 11.95 4.66 -16.10
C PHE A 102 10.71 3.96 -16.63
N LEU A 103 9.54 4.59 -16.54
CA LEU A 103 8.27 4.06 -17.01
C LEU A 103 8.29 3.80 -18.53
N ALA A 104 8.89 4.70 -19.31
CA ALA A 104 9.03 4.51 -20.75
C ALA A 104 9.88 3.28 -21.11
N GLU A 105 10.99 3.04 -20.40
CA GLU A 105 11.85 1.87 -20.60
C GLU A 105 11.19 0.56 -20.13
N ALA A 106 10.43 0.59 -19.02
CA ALA A 106 9.65 -0.56 -18.54
C ALA A 106 8.56 -0.98 -19.54
N ARG A 107 7.83 -0.01 -20.10
CA ARG A 107 6.78 -0.23 -21.11
C ARG A 107 7.28 -0.88 -22.40
N LYS A 108 8.49 -0.50 -22.86
CA LYS A 108 9.13 -1.16 -24.02
C LYS A 108 9.31 -2.67 -23.81
N ARG A 109 9.42 -3.10 -22.54
CA ARG A 109 9.59 -4.50 -22.14
C ARG A 109 8.30 -5.15 -21.67
N LYS A 110 7.18 -4.44 -21.78
CA LYS A 110 5.84 -4.91 -21.34
C LYS A 110 5.81 -5.26 -19.85
N MET A 111 6.61 -4.58 -19.03
CA MET A 111 6.63 -4.73 -17.58
C MET A 111 5.56 -3.85 -16.94
N GLU A 112 4.81 -4.38 -15.98
CA GLU A 112 3.86 -3.61 -15.18
C GLU A 112 4.62 -2.75 -14.16
N VAL A 113 4.22 -1.49 -13.98
CA VAL A 113 4.89 -0.56 -13.06
C VAL A 113 3.90 -0.06 -12.02
N HIS A 114 4.26 -0.25 -10.75
CA HIS A 114 3.55 0.26 -9.59
C HIS A 114 4.34 1.41 -8.97
N PRO A 115 3.94 2.68 -9.17
CA PRO A 115 4.54 3.81 -8.44
C PRO A 115 4.40 3.61 -6.93
N TRP A 116 5.51 3.55 -6.23
CA TRP A 116 5.58 3.26 -4.80
C TRP A 116 5.69 4.53 -3.97
N PHE A 117 4.72 4.71 -3.08
CA PHE A 117 4.67 5.80 -2.12
C PHE A 117 4.92 5.30 -0.71
N CYS A 118 5.94 5.85 -0.02
CA CYS A 118 6.01 5.84 1.44
C CYS A 118 5.01 6.87 1.95
N VAL A 119 3.79 6.43 2.34
CA VAL A 119 2.62 7.32 2.46
C VAL A 119 2.78 8.35 3.58
N PHE A 120 2.88 7.91 4.83
CA PHE A 120 2.86 8.85 5.95
C PHE A 120 4.20 9.36 6.46
N PRO A 121 5.36 8.71 6.23
CA PRO A 121 6.64 9.29 6.62
C PRO A 121 6.95 10.60 5.88
N GLU A 122 7.41 11.61 6.65
CA GLU A 122 7.79 12.95 6.21
C GLU A 122 8.98 13.44 7.05
N SER A 123 10.04 12.60 7.19
CA SER A 123 11.11 12.84 8.16
C SER A 123 11.93 14.11 7.93
N SER A 124 11.93 14.65 6.71
CA SER A 124 12.59 15.92 6.39
C SER A 124 11.69 17.14 6.51
N ILE A 125 10.39 16.96 6.77
CA ILE A 125 9.41 18.03 6.96
C ILE A 125 9.50 19.08 5.84
N LEU A 126 9.15 18.65 4.62
CA LEU A 126 9.32 19.45 3.41
C LEU A 126 8.00 20.09 2.93
N GLY A 127 8.12 21.09 2.06
CA GLY A 127 7.00 21.67 1.33
C GLY A 127 5.81 22.02 2.24
N ARG A 128 4.64 21.51 1.91
CA ARG A 128 3.38 21.76 2.65
C ARG A 128 3.43 21.24 4.09
N VAL A 129 4.14 20.16 4.36
CA VAL A 129 4.29 19.66 5.74
C VAL A 129 5.06 20.64 6.61
N ARG A 130 6.05 21.36 6.04
CA ARG A 130 6.75 22.46 6.74
C ARG A 130 5.84 23.66 7.04
N GLU A 131 4.91 23.94 6.13
CA GLU A 131 3.92 25.02 6.31
C GLU A 131 2.84 24.64 7.32
N HIS A 132 2.63 23.32 7.56
CA HIS A 132 1.62 22.75 8.44
C HIS A 132 2.23 21.78 9.47
N PRO A 133 3.05 22.27 10.42
CA PRO A 133 3.67 21.41 11.43
C PRO A 133 2.65 20.67 12.31
N GLU A 134 1.43 21.19 12.41
CA GLU A 134 0.30 20.54 13.09
C GLU A 134 -0.17 19.25 12.40
N TRP A 135 0.29 18.95 11.19
CA TRP A 135 0.01 17.68 10.50
C TRP A 135 0.83 16.52 11.02
N LEU A 136 1.94 16.82 11.74
CA LEU A 136 2.83 15.75 12.23
C LEU A 136 2.19 15.01 13.40
N ILE A 137 2.49 13.72 13.46
CA ILE A 137 2.13 12.88 14.59
C ILE A 137 2.83 13.38 15.85
N ALA A 138 2.08 13.56 16.93
CA ALA A 138 2.61 13.87 18.25
C ALA A 138 2.42 12.66 19.18
N GLY A 139 3.50 12.23 19.82
CA GLY A 139 3.48 11.17 20.80
C GLY A 139 2.81 11.57 22.12
N PRO A 140 2.72 10.61 23.07
CA PRO A 140 2.03 10.83 24.35
C PRO A 140 2.61 11.99 25.18
N GLN A 141 3.89 12.28 25.06
CA GLN A 141 4.58 13.42 25.69
C GLN A 141 4.66 14.64 24.76
N ARG A 142 3.91 14.63 23.65
CA ARG A 142 3.89 15.65 22.60
C ARG A 142 5.20 15.78 21.82
N GLU A 143 6.05 14.75 21.85
CA GLU A 143 7.20 14.66 20.96
C GLU A 143 6.72 14.53 19.50
N MET A 144 7.37 15.25 18.59
CA MET A 144 7.03 15.21 17.16
C MET A 144 7.71 14.02 16.50
N VAL A 145 6.96 13.29 15.69
CA VAL A 145 7.46 12.18 14.88
C VAL A 145 7.54 12.64 13.43
N GLY A 146 8.55 12.22 12.69
CA GLY A 146 8.71 12.55 11.28
C GLY A 146 7.73 11.79 10.36
N ALA A 147 6.45 11.86 10.71
CA ALA A 147 5.35 11.28 9.96
C ALA A 147 4.09 12.13 10.11
N VAL A 148 3.27 12.19 9.06
CA VAL A 148 2.00 12.92 9.07
C VAL A 148 0.86 12.04 9.57
N ASN A 149 -0.14 12.69 10.15
CA ASN A 149 -1.21 12.06 10.91
C ASN A 149 -2.43 11.70 10.04
N PRO A 150 -2.72 10.42 9.79
CA PRO A 150 -3.87 10.00 8.97
C PRO A 150 -5.24 10.36 9.57
N ALA A 151 -5.31 10.73 10.86
CA ALA A 151 -6.55 11.18 11.48
C ALA A 151 -7.04 12.52 10.91
N LEU A 152 -6.12 13.35 10.40
CA LEU A 152 -6.43 14.68 9.89
C LEU A 152 -6.91 14.61 8.42
N PRO A 153 -8.11 15.13 8.09
CA PRO A 153 -8.60 15.15 6.71
C PRO A 153 -7.65 15.84 5.73
N ALA A 154 -7.07 16.99 6.13
CA ALA A 154 -6.13 17.74 5.30
C ALA A 154 -4.87 16.94 4.94
N VAL A 155 -4.37 16.09 5.86
CA VAL A 155 -3.27 15.18 5.60
C VAL A 155 -3.65 14.13 4.55
N ARG A 156 -4.83 13.52 4.69
CA ARG A 156 -5.31 12.53 3.73
C ARG A 156 -5.50 13.13 2.34
N GLU A 157 -6.08 14.33 2.25
CA GLU A 157 -6.22 15.07 0.98
C GLU A 157 -4.85 15.36 0.35
N TYR A 158 -3.86 15.78 1.13
CA TYR A 158 -2.51 16.04 0.63
C TYR A 158 -1.87 14.77 0.06
N GLU A 159 -1.82 13.69 0.80
CA GLU A 159 -1.21 12.43 0.35
C GLU A 159 -1.93 11.84 -0.88
N ILE A 160 -3.26 11.90 -0.90
CA ILE A 160 -4.05 11.48 -2.06
C ILE A 160 -3.76 12.36 -3.28
N SER A 161 -3.55 13.66 -3.09
CA SER A 161 -3.26 14.57 -4.19
C SER A 161 -1.95 14.24 -4.92
N LEU A 162 -0.91 13.81 -4.19
CA LEU A 162 0.36 13.32 -4.76
C LEU A 162 0.14 12.07 -5.64
N MET A 163 -0.68 11.14 -5.18
CA MET A 163 -0.99 9.91 -5.91
C MET A 163 -1.84 10.17 -7.15
N LEU A 164 -2.81 11.09 -7.05
CA LEU A 164 -3.63 11.52 -8.19
C LEU A 164 -2.80 12.26 -9.23
N GLU A 165 -1.83 13.07 -8.81
CA GLU A 165 -0.91 13.75 -9.73
C GLU A 165 -0.14 12.72 -10.58
N VAL A 166 0.44 11.71 -9.94
CA VAL A 166 1.14 10.63 -10.66
C VAL A 166 0.19 9.83 -11.55
N ALA A 167 -0.99 9.45 -11.05
CA ALA A 167 -1.96 8.69 -11.81
C ALA A 167 -2.44 9.42 -13.08
N ARG A 168 -2.64 10.73 -12.99
CA ARG A 168 -3.10 11.56 -14.12
C ARG A 168 -1.98 11.84 -15.11
N LYS A 169 -0.79 12.21 -14.62
CA LYS A 169 0.33 12.65 -15.47
C LYS A 169 0.94 11.47 -16.25
N TYR A 170 1.17 10.33 -15.61
CA TYR A 170 1.98 9.26 -16.19
C TYR A 170 1.18 8.10 -16.78
N ASN A 171 -0.14 8.16 -16.73
CA ASN A 171 -1.02 7.12 -17.26
C ASN A 171 -0.65 5.72 -16.72
N VAL A 172 -0.52 5.60 -15.40
CA VAL A 172 -0.20 4.35 -14.72
C VAL A 172 -1.47 3.56 -14.39
N ASP A 173 -1.34 2.23 -14.31
CA ASP A 173 -2.45 1.32 -13.99
C ASP A 173 -2.54 0.98 -12.51
N TRP A 174 -1.50 1.33 -11.73
CA TRP A 174 -1.39 1.02 -10.32
C TRP A 174 -0.89 2.20 -9.50
N ILE A 175 -1.21 2.18 -8.20
CA ILE A 175 -0.54 2.92 -7.13
C ILE A 175 -0.13 1.90 -6.07
N HIS A 176 1.11 1.94 -5.60
CA HIS A 176 1.60 1.07 -4.53
C HIS A 176 1.78 1.84 -3.24
N LEU A 177 1.10 1.36 -2.18
CA LEU A 177 1.14 1.95 -0.85
C LEU A 177 2.14 1.20 0.02
N ASP A 178 3.07 1.91 0.60
CA ASP A 178 3.90 1.43 1.69
C ASP A 178 3.86 2.45 2.84
N TYR A 179 4.28 2.04 4.02
CA TYR A 179 4.16 2.88 5.22
C TYR A 179 2.75 3.46 5.41
N ILE A 180 1.74 2.75 4.89
CA ILE A 180 0.33 3.05 5.09
C ILE A 180 -0.10 2.54 6.47
N ARG A 181 0.45 3.19 7.49
CA ARG A 181 0.35 2.79 8.89
C ARG A 181 0.90 3.88 9.81
N TYR A 182 0.58 3.78 11.08
CA TYR A 182 1.29 4.54 12.10
C TYR A 182 2.75 4.07 12.26
N PRO A 183 3.64 4.88 12.86
CA PRO A 183 5.01 4.46 13.18
C PRO A 183 5.03 3.18 14.02
N CYS A 184 6.00 2.31 13.75
CA CYS A 184 6.14 1.03 14.44
C CYS A 184 7.10 1.07 15.64
N GLU A 185 7.62 2.23 15.97
CA GLU A 185 8.42 2.48 17.17
C GLU A 185 7.82 3.64 17.96
N PRO A 186 7.74 3.50 19.27
CA PRO A 186 8.08 2.33 20.09
C PRO A 186 7.20 1.10 19.80
N ALA A 187 7.60 -0.09 20.30
CA ALA A 187 6.90 -1.37 20.05
C ALA A 187 5.47 -1.44 20.61
N GLU A 188 5.03 -0.42 21.33
CA GLU A 188 3.65 -0.27 21.81
C GLU A 188 2.82 0.54 20.82
N PRO A 189 1.48 0.42 20.84
CA PRO A 189 0.61 1.20 19.97
C PRO A 189 0.88 2.70 20.08
N TYR A 190 1.40 3.29 19.00
CA TYR A 190 1.82 4.68 18.96
C TYR A 190 0.98 5.43 17.94
N PHE A 191 -0.01 6.16 18.43
CA PHE A 191 -0.90 6.97 17.64
C PHE A 191 -0.80 8.44 18.06
N SER A 192 -1.28 9.35 17.22
CA SER A 192 -1.15 10.77 17.49
C SER A 192 -1.97 11.24 18.69
N PHE A 193 -1.33 11.97 19.60
CA PHE A 193 -1.95 12.59 20.76
C PHE A 193 -1.99 14.13 20.64
N ASP A 194 -1.96 14.64 19.41
CA ASP A 194 -2.11 16.07 19.14
C ASP A 194 -3.53 16.56 19.50
N PRO A 195 -3.69 17.87 19.79
CA PRO A 195 -4.96 18.41 20.24
C PRO A 195 -6.13 18.18 19.26
N GLU A 196 -5.86 18.21 17.95
CA GLU A 196 -6.91 18.04 16.95
C GLU A 196 -7.39 16.58 16.86
N THR A 197 -6.47 15.61 16.91
CA THR A 197 -6.83 14.20 16.97
C THR A 197 -7.67 13.88 18.21
N LEU A 198 -7.27 14.40 19.37
CA LEU A 198 -8.04 14.24 20.61
C LEU A 198 -9.43 14.87 20.51
N ARG A 199 -9.52 16.04 19.88
CA ARG A 199 -10.79 16.74 19.64
C ARG A 199 -11.71 15.92 18.71
N LEU A 200 -11.17 15.41 17.59
CA LEU A 200 -11.92 14.60 16.62
C LEU A 200 -12.44 13.30 17.27
N PHE A 201 -11.57 12.61 18.01
CA PHE A 201 -11.97 11.41 18.73
C PHE A 201 -13.11 11.68 19.73
N LYS A 202 -12.98 12.75 20.53
CA LYS A 202 -14.03 13.15 21.47
C LYS A 202 -15.33 13.56 20.76
N GLN A 203 -15.23 14.23 19.62
CA GLN A 203 -16.39 14.59 18.81
C GLN A 203 -17.11 13.34 18.26
N ASP A 204 -16.36 12.36 17.76
CA ASP A 204 -16.93 11.17 17.13
C ASP A 204 -17.54 10.18 18.15
N LEU A 205 -16.91 10.02 19.32
CA LEU A 205 -17.28 8.96 20.28
C LEU A 205 -17.71 9.49 21.67
N GLY A 206 -17.63 10.78 21.91
CA GLY A 206 -17.96 11.37 23.22
C GLY A 206 -16.94 11.05 24.33
N ILE A 207 -15.83 10.40 24.01
CA ILE A 207 -14.81 9.95 24.97
C ILE A 207 -13.69 10.98 25.07
N ASP A 208 -13.37 11.42 26.29
CA ASP A 208 -12.25 12.31 26.55
C ASP A 208 -11.01 11.51 26.95
N MET A 209 -10.03 11.41 26.03
CA MET A 209 -8.79 10.68 26.27
C MET A 209 -7.94 11.27 27.42
N ALA A 210 -8.12 12.53 27.78
CA ALA A 210 -7.44 13.11 28.94
C ALA A 210 -7.88 12.46 30.27
N ALA A 211 -9.08 11.87 30.31
CA ALA A 211 -9.61 11.14 31.46
C ALA A 211 -9.18 9.66 31.48
N VAL A 212 -8.59 9.13 30.43
CA VAL A 212 -8.20 7.71 30.32
C VAL A 212 -6.88 7.48 31.03
N LYS A 213 -6.95 6.85 32.21
CA LYS A 213 -5.78 6.59 33.09
C LYS A 213 -5.04 5.30 32.73
N ALA A 214 -5.77 4.26 32.32
CA ALA A 214 -5.17 2.97 31.96
C ALA A 214 -5.20 2.77 30.43
N ARG A 215 -4.02 2.46 29.87
CA ARG A 215 -3.84 2.19 28.43
C ARG A 215 -3.58 0.70 28.21
N ASP A 216 -4.54 -0.11 28.61
CA ASP A 216 -4.49 -1.56 28.52
C ASP A 216 -5.79 -2.14 27.95
N SER A 217 -5.76 -3.42 27.60
CA SER A 217 -6.88 -4.13 26.97
C SER A 217 -8.13 -4.24 27.85
N GLY A 218 -8.03 -4.01 29.15
CA GLY A 218 -9.16 -3.98 30.09
C GLY A 218 -9.93 -2.65 30.04
N ASN A 219 -9.35 -1.61 29.47
CA ASN A 219 -9.96 -0.29 29.38
C ASN A 219 -10.74 -0.11 28.07
N MET A 220 -12.06 -0.01 28.14
CA MET A 220 -12.91 0.14 26.98
C MET A 220 -12.61 1.41 26.18
N ALA A 221 -12.37 2.54 26.84
CA ALA A 221 -12.05 3.81 26.17
C ALA A 221 -10.71 3.73 25.43
N TRP A 222 -9.73 3.00 25.97
CA TRP A 222 -8.47 2.74 25.29
C TRP A 222 -8.67 1.86 24.05
N ASN A 223 -9.48 0.81 24.13
CA ASN A 223 -9.79 -0.05 23.00
C ASN A 223 -10.54 0.72 21.89
N GLU A 224 -11.45 1.62 22.25
CA GLU A 224 -12.11 2.51 21.28
C GLU A 224 -11.11 3.48 20.64
N TRP A 225 -10.14 4.01 21.39
CA TRP A 225 -9.05 4.82 20.84
C TRP A 225 -8.23 4.06 19.79
N LEU A 226 -7.83 2.82 20.08
CA LEU A 226 -7.11 1.97 19.14
C LEU A 226 -7.93 1.66 17.89
N ASN A 227 -9.22 1.34 18.06
CA ASN A 227 -10.13 1.06 16.95
C ASN A 227 -10.34 2.29 16.07
N TRP A 228 -10.57 3.45 16.67
CA TRP A 228 -10.78 4.69 15.94
C TRP A 228 -9.56 5.11 15.12
N ASN A 229 -8.37 5.04 15.72
CA ASN A 229 -7.13 5.35 15.00
C ASN A 229 -6.85 4.39 13.84
N ARG A 230 -7.05 3.08 14.05
CA ARG A 230 -6.96 2.09 12.98
C ARG A 230 -7.91 2.42 11.82
N ASP A 231 -9.13 2.84 12.15
CA ASP A 231 -10.10 3.21 11.13
C ASP A 231 -9.64 4.44 10.31
N ARG A 232 -8.88 5.36 10.89
CA ARG A 232 -8.32 6.52 10.13
C ARG A 232 -7.41 6.08 8.99
N VAL A 233 -6.59 5.05 9.19
CA VAL A 233 -5.78 4.47 8.11
C VAL A 233 -6.68 3.81 7.05
N THR A 234 -7.68 3.06 7.46
CA THR A 234 -8.66 2.44 6.55
C THR A 234 -9.47 3.50 5.78
N VAL A 235 -9.85 4.60 6.43
CA VAL A 235 -10.52 5.75 5.78
C VAL A 235 -9.65 6.32 4.66
N PHE A 236 -8.35 6.50 4.90
CA PHE A 236 -7.42 6.95 3.85
C PHE A 236 -7.45 6.02 2.62
N VAL A 237 -7.36 4.71 2.83
CA VAL A 237 -7.36 3.75 1.70
C VAL A 237 -8.69 3.81 0.93
N ARG A 238 -9.81 3.98 1.65
CA ARG A 238 -11.15 4.13 1.05
C ARG A 238 -11.29 5.43 0.26
N GLU A 239 -10.81 6.55 0.82
CA GLU A 239 -10.81 7.86 0.15
C GLU A 239 -9.93 7.83 -1.11
N LEU A 240 -8.73 7.22 -1.03
CA LEU A 240 -7.86 7.03 -2.19
C LEU A 240 -8.52 6.19 -3.29
N LYS A 241 -9.15 5.05 -2.93
CA LYS A 241 -9.86 4.21 -3.91
C LYS A 241 -10.95 5.00 -4.63
N SER A 242 -11.71 5.79 -3.89
CA SER A 242 -12.75 6.66 -4.44
C SER A 242 -12.18 7.76 -5.33
N ALA A 243 -11.08 8.39 -4.91
CA ALA A 243 -10.43 9.44 -5.66
C ALA A 243 -9.82 8.92 -6.97
N LEU A 244 -9.18 7.75 -6.96
CA LEU A 244 -8.64 7.10 -8.15
C LEU A 244 -9.74 6.73 -9.16
N ALA A 245 -10.93 6.34 -8.69
CA ALA A 245 -12.07 6.06 -9.56
C ALA A 245 -12.50 7.29 -10.38
N THR A 246 -12.33 8.52 -9.86
CA THR A 246 -12.63 9.76 -10.60
C THR A 246 -11.73 10.00 -11.79
N THR A 247 -10.59 9.32 -11.90
CA THR A 247 -9.69 9.42 -13.05
C THR A 247 -10.27 8.77 -14.32
N GLY A 248 -11.28 7.91 -14.18
CA GLY A 248 -11.89 7.15 -15.29
C GLY A 248 -10.98 6.07 -15.89
N ARG A 249 -9.82 5.78 -15.29
CA ARG A 249 -8.78 4.86 -15.84
C ARG A 249 -8.75 3.49 -15.21
N GLY A 250 -9.53 3.23 -14.16
CA GLY A 250 -9.49 1.96 -13.45
C GLY A 250 -8.17 1.67 -12.73
N VAL A 251 -7.51 2.73 -12.22
CA VAL A 251 -6.24 2.60 -11.48
C VAL A 251 -6.44 1.74 -10.25
N ARG A 252 -5.61 0.71 -10.12
CA ARG A 252 -5.64 -0.30 -9.07
C ARG A 252 -4.70 0.07 -7.92
N ILE A 253 -4.94 -0.50 -6.75
CA ILE A 253 -4.14 -0.28 -5.55
C ILE A 253 -3.44 -1.57 -5.14
N SER A 254 -2.12 -1.53 -4.99
CA SER A 254 -1.33 -2.56 -4.29
C SER A 254 -0.79 -2.00 -2.98
N ALA A 255 -0.56 -2.85 -1.97
CA ALA A 255 -0.08 -2.40 -0.67
C ALA A 255 0.96 -3.35 -0.07
N ALA A 256 2.10 -2.79 0.37
CA ALA A 256 3.02 -3.45 1.27
C ALA A 256 2.43 -3.46 2.68
N VAL A 257 2.33 -4.64 3.28
CA VAL A 257 1.70 -4.80 4.58
C VAL A 257 2.56 -5.62 5.52
N PHE A 258 2.40 -5.39 6.83
CA PHE A 258 3.09 -6.20 7.84
C PHE A 258 2.64 -7.66 7.74
N PRO A 259 3.57 -8.60 8.05
CA PRO A 259 3.35 -10.02 7.81
C PRO A 259 2.27 -10.64 8.68
N ASP A 260 2.17 -10.21 9.94
CA ASP A 260 1.19 -10.69 10.93
C ASP A 260 0.01 -9.71 10.99
N ALA A 261 -1.17 -10.18 10.58
CA ALA A 261 -2.37 -9.36 10.50
C ALA A 261 -2.84 -8.82 11.86
N THR A 262 -2.68 -9.61 12.92
CA THR A 262 -3.08 -9.22 14.27
C THR A 262 -2.19 -8.11 14.81
N ASN A 263 -0.88 -8.29 14.70
CA ASN A 263 0.10 -7.27 15.11
C ASN A 263 -0.02 -6.00 14.26
N ALA A 264 -0.18 -6.13 12.94
CA ALA A 264 -0.39 -4.99 12.04
C ALA A 264 -1.61 -4.16 12.46
N ARG A 265 -2.70 -4.83 12.78
CA ARG A 265 -3.94 -4.19 13.21
C ARG A 265 -3.81 -3.46 14.54
N VAL A 266 -3.17 -4.10 15.53
CA VAL A 266 -3.11 -3.57 16.91
C VAL A 266 -2.01 -2.53 17.08
N LEU A 267 -0.82 -2.80 16.53
CA LEU A 267 0.37 -1.97 16.79
C LEU A 267 0.45 -0.73 15.89
N ILE A 268 0.01 -0.84 14.63
CA ILE A 268 0.25 0.19 13.62
C ILE A 268 -0.99 0.62 12.84
N GLY A 269 -2.17 0.15 13.24
CA GLY A 269 -3.44 0.53 12.62
C GLY A 269 -3.66 -0.02 11.20
N GLN A 270 -2.92 -1.04 10.77
CA GLN A 270 -2.95 -1.57 9.42
C GLN A 270 -3.90 -2.80 9.35
N ASP A 271 -5.20 -2.56 9.13
CA ASP A 271 -6.21 -3.64 9.02
C ASP A 271 -6.35 -4.14 7.57
N TRP A 272 -5.25 -4.66 7.00
CA TRP A 272 -5.23 -5.13 5.63
C TRP A 272 -6.18 -6.33 5.34
N PRO A 273 -6.57 -7.20 6.30
CA PRO A 273 -7.63 -8.17 6.07
C PRO A 273 -9.00 -7.50 5.80
N ALA A 274 -9.30 -6.39 6.47
CA ALA A 274 -10.50 -5.62 6.17
C ALA A 274 -10.41 -4.96 4.79
N TRP A 275 -9.25 -4.41 4.42
CA TRP A 275 -9.05 -3.81 3.08
C TRP A 275 -9.28 -4.82 1.96
N ALA A 276 -8.85 -6.08 2.12
CA ALA A 276 -9.15 -7.15 1.18
C ALA A 276 -10.66 -7.41 1.09
N ARG A 277 -11.33 -7.71 2.21
CA ARG A 277 -12.77 -8.02 2.24
C ARG A 277 -13.63 -6.91 1.65
N GLU A 278 -13.27 -5.65 1.91
CA GLU A 278 -13.96 -4.47 1.36
C GLU A 278 -13.53 -4.12 -0.06
N ARG A 279 -12.60 -4.88 -0.66
CA ARG A 279 -12.05 -4.65 -2.02
C ARG A 279 -11.45 -3.25 -2.17
N LEU A 280 -10.86 -2.72 -1.10
CA LEU A 280 -10.18 -1.43 -1.11
C LEU A 280 -8.82 -1.50 -1.81
N VAL A 281 -8.19 -2.68 -1.76
CA VAL A 281 -6.92 -2.96 -2.45
C VAL A 281 -7.11 -4.10 -3.45
N ASP A 282 -6.36 -4.06 -4.53
CA ASP A 282 -6.41 -5.03 -5.62
C ASP A 282 -5.26 -6.06 -5.51
N MET A 283 -4.21 -5.73 -4.73
CA MET A 283 -3.09 -6.63 -4.43
C MET A 283 -2.48 -6.33 -3.06
N LEU A 284 -2.27 -7.37 -2.27
CA LEU A 284 -1.51 -7.34 -1.02
C LEU A 284 -0.11 -7.92 -1.21
N CYS A 285 0.89 -7.23 -0.69
CA CYS A 285 2.29 -7.66 -0.68
C CYS A 285 2.76 -7.75 0.80
N PRO A 286 2.42 -8.83 1.54
CA PRO A 286 2.88 -9.01 2.91
C PRO A 286 4.40 -9.19 2.96
N MET A 287 5.08 -8.40 3.78
CA MET A 287 6.55 -8.35 3.89
C MET A 287 7.09 -9.51 4.73
N LEU A 288 7.18 -10.72 4.14
CA LEU A 288 7.56 -11.95 4.85
C LEU A 288 9.09 -12.13 4.91
N TYR A 289 9.80 -11.12 5.42
CA TYR A 289 11.27 -11.09 5.42
C TYR A 289 11.87 -11.99 6.49
N SER A 290 12.00 -13.28 6.18
CA SER A 290 12.55 -14.30 7.06
C SER A 290 13.33 -15.36 6.28
N ASN A 291 14.43 -15.88 6.86
CA ASN A 291 15.12 -17.07 6.34
C ASN A 291 14.50 -18.38 6.86
N ASN A 292 13.57 -18.31 7.82
CA ASN A 292 12.89 -19.48 8.34
C ASN A 292 11.72 -19.86 7.41
N ALA A 293 11.87 -20.95 6.66
CA ALA A 293 10.87 -21.40 5.70
C ALA A 293 9.52 -21.74 6.36
N GLY A 294 9.52 -22.33 7.57
CA GLY A 294 8.29 -22.64 8.30
C GLY A 294 7.51 -21.41 8.74
N LEU A 295 8.23 -20.38 9.24
CA LEU A 295 7.62 -19.09 9.57
C LEU A 295 7.08 -18.40 8.31
N PHE A 296 7.86 -18.39 7.22
CA PHE A 296 7.42 -17.85 5.92
C PHE A 296 6.15 -18.56 5.45
N GLU A 297 6.13 -19.90 5.47
CA GLU A 297 4.96 -20.69 5.06
C GLU A 297 3.72 -20.35 5.89
N LYS A 298 3.85 -20.29 7.22
CA LYS A 298 2.75 -19.93 8.13
C LYS A 298 2.14 -18.59 7.74
N LEU A 299 2.97 -17.55 7.66
CA LEU A 299 2.52 -16.19 7.36
C LEU A 299 1.97 -16.04 5.93
N ALA A 300 2.58 -16.70 4.95
CA ALA A 300 2.09 -16.72 3.57
C ALA A 300 0.71 -17.40 3.48
N ARG A 301 0.51 -18.51 4.19
CA ARG A 301 -0.77 -19.22 4.26
C ARG A 301 -1.88 -18.35 4.83
N GLU A 302 -1.61 -17.63 5.91
CA GLU A 302 -2.56 -16.69 6.52
C GLU A 302 -2.91 -15.57 5.53
N ALA A 303 -1.90 -14.96 4.89
CA ALA A 303 -2.11 -13.87 3.95
C ALA A 303 -2.93 -14.30 2.73
N VAL A 304 -2.60 -15.46 2.14
CA VAL A 304 -3.37 -16.02 1.02
C VAL A 304 -4.81 -16.31 1.44
N ALA A 305 -5.04 -16.85 2.64
CA ALA A 305 -6.39 -17.10 3.15
C ALA A 305 -7.22 -15.82 3.27
N TYR A 306 -6.63 -14.71 3.75
CA TYR A 306 -7.31 -13.42 3.84
C TYR A 306 -7.61 -12.78 2.48
N GLY A 307 -6.71 -12.92 1.50
CA GLY A 307 -6.89 -12.33 0.17
C GLY A 307 -7.78 -13.14 -0.76
N LYS A 308 -7.95 -14.45 -0.49
CA LYS A 308 -8.63 -15.39 -1.40
C LYS A 308 -10.04 -14.93 -1.79
N GLY A 309 -10.24 -14.73 -3.09
CA GLY A 309 -11.53 -14.32 -3.65
C GLY A 309 -11.82 -12.81 -3.53
N PHE A 310 -10.90 -12.03 -2.96
CA PHE A 310 -11.06 -10.58 -2.77
C PHE A 310 -10.03 -9.76 -3.55
N CYS A 311 -8.75 -10.09 -3.42
CA CYS A 311 -7.64 -9.43 -4.10
C CYS A 311 -6.50 -10.42 -4.38
N ARG A 312 -5.52 -10.01 -5.19
CA ARG A 312 -4.28 -10.77 -5.39
C ARG A 312 -3.43 -10.75 -4.12
N VAL A 313 -2.66 -11.83 -3.91
CA VAL A 313 -1.68 -11.90 -2.82
C VAL A 313 -0.33 -12.31 -3.39
N CYS A 314 0.67 -11.45 -3.22
CA CYS A 314 2.03 -11.64 -3.67
C CYS A 314 2.99 -11.50 -2.48
N PRO A 315 3.33 -12.59 -1.75
CA PRO A 315 4.27 -12.55 -0.64
C PRO A 315 5.57 -11.84 -1.00
N GLY A 316 5.99 -10.90 -0.13
CA GLY A 316 7.26 -10.22 -0.23
C GLY A 316 8.39 -11.11 0.28
N ILE A 317 9.36 -11.40 -0.57
CA ILE A 317 10.57 -12.17 -0.23
C ILE A 317 11.73 -11.22 -0.01
N GLY A 318 12.25 -11.13 1.21
CA GLY A 318 13.46 -10.37 1.51
C GLY A 318 14.69 -11.08 0.93
N ILE A 319 15.44 -10.40 0.08
CA ILE A 319 16.71 -10.90 -0.47
C ILE A 319 17.87 -10.50 0.45
N GLY A 320 17.99 -9.21 0.76
CA GLY A 320 18.94 -8.67 1.72
C GLY A 320 18.28 -7.49 2.42
N THR A 321 17.84 -7.69 3.65
CA THR A 321 17.14 -6.70 4.46
C THR A 321 17.81 -6.56 5.82
N SER A 322 17.34 -5.63 6.66
CA SER A 322 17.77 -5.55 8.07
C SER A 322 17.31 -6.76 8.90
N HIS A 323 16.34 -7.52 8.39
CA HIS A 323 15.76 -8.67 9.11
C HIS A 323 16.28 -10.02 8.62
N ASN A 324 16.76 -10.12 7.37
CA ASN A 324 17.23 -11.36 6.80
C ASN A 324 18.26 -11.17 5.68
N GLN A 325 19.09 -12.20 5.51
CA GLN A 325 19.99 -12.37 4.36
C GLN A 325 19.63 -13.69 3.68
N ASN A 326 18.97 -13.66 2.55
CA ASN A 326 18.52 -14.86 1.87
C ASN A 326 19.62 -15.45 0.98
N THR A 327 19.42 -16.71 0.58
CA THR A 327 20.22 -17.37 -0.45
C THR A 327 19.39 -17.58 -1.72
N PRO A 328 20.01 -17.77 -2.89
CA PRO A 328 19.27 -18.08 -4.11
C PRO A 328 18.38 -19.34 -3.97
N GLU A 329 18.83 -20.34 -3.22
CA GLU A 329 18.06 -21.57 -2.93
C GLU A 329 16.89 -21.28 -1.99
N GLY A 330 17.10 -20.50 -0.92
CA GLY A 330 16.05 -20.08 0.01
C GLY A 330 14.98 -19.26 -0.68
N MET A 331 15.37 -18.34 -1.56
CA MET A 331 14.43 -17.59 -2.41
C MET A 331 13.56 -18.52 -3.26
N LEU A 332 14.15 -19.50 -3.96
CA LEU A 332 13.38 -20.46 -4.76
C LEU A 332 12.43 -21.30 -3.91
N GLU A 333 12.86 -21.72 -2.72
CA GLU A 333 11.98 -22.47 -1.79
C GLU A 333 10.80 -21.61 -1.34
N GLN A 334 11.00 -20.33 -1.02
CA GLN A 334 9.92 -19.40 -0.65
C GLN A 334 8.97 -19.14 -1.83
N MET A 335 9.47 -19.06 -3.06
CA MET A 335 8.65 -18.98 -4.27
C MET A 335 7.79 -20.26 -4.43
N ARG A 336 8.40 -21.44 -4.25
CA ARG A 336 7.68 -22.72 -4.33
C ARG A 336 6.58 -22.83 -3.28
N ILE A 337 6.88 -22.43 -2.03
CA ILE A 337 5.91 -22.38 -0.93
C ILE A 337 4.74 -21.45 -1.33
N SER A 338 5.03 -20.26 -1.81
CA SER A 338 4.01 -19.28 -2.24
C SER A 338 3.10 -19.85 -3.33
N GLY A 339 3.66 -20.49 -4.36
CA GLY A 339 2.91 -21.14 -5.43
C GLY A 339 2.05 -22.31 -4.94
N THR A 340 2.57 -23.16 -4.05
CA THR A 340 1.83 -24.29 -3.45
C THR A 340 0.63 -23.81 -2.63
N LEU A 341 0.75 -22.65 -1.98
CA LEU A 341 -0.34 -22.04 -1.20
C LEU A 341 -1.38 -21.32 -2.09
N GLY A 342 -1.12 -21.16 -3.39
CA GLY A 342 -2.02 -20.51 -4.32
C GLY A 342 -1.89 -18.98 -4.29
N ALA A 343 -0.71 -18.45 -3.97
CA ALA A 343 -0.40 -17.03 -4.15
C ALA A 343 -0.35 -16.67 -5.64
N ASP A 344 -0.70 -15.42 -5.99
CA ASP A 344 -0.71 -14.93 -7.37
C ASP A 344 0.70 -14.63 -7.92
N GLY A 345 1.71 -14.69 -7.07
CA GLY A 345 3.11 -14.46 -7.38
C GLY A 345 3.91 -14.08 -6.15
N VAL A 346 5.05 -13.42 -6.36
CA VAL A 346 5.93 -12.93 -5.30
C VAL A 346 6.51 -11.57 -5.68
N VAL A 347 6.96 -10.80 -4.67
CA VAL A 347 7.70 -9.54 -4.89
C VAL A 347 9.00 -9.56 -4.09
N PHE A 348 10.14 -9.35 -4.76
CA PHE A 348 11.47 -9.40 -4.13
C PHE A 348 11.86 -8.05 -3.53
N PHE A 349 12.32 -8.03 -2.30
CA PHE A 349 12.88 -6.83 -1.68
C PHE A 349 14.40 -7.01 -1.47
N SER A 350 15.26 -6.32 -2.17
CA SER A 350 15.01 -5.30 -3.17
C SER A 350 16.00 -5.43 -4.34
N SER A 351 15.87 -4.59 -5.35
CA SER A 351 16.79 -4.54 -6.51
C SER A 351 18.26 -4.43 -6.15
N SER A 352 18.60 -3.77 -5.02
CA SER A 352 19.98 -3.61 -4.56
C SER A 352 20.64 -4.93 -4.13
N SER A 353 19.84 -5.91 -3.74
CA SER A 353 20.32 -7.22 -3.27
C SER A 353 20.05 -8.34 -4.27
N LEU A 354 19.20 -8.12 -5.27
CA LEU A 354 18.84 -9.10 -6.31
C LEU A 354 19.91 -9.13 -7.40
N ASN A 355 21.07 -9.69 -7.06
CA ASN A 355 22.28 -9.73 -7.91
C ASN A 355 22.31 -10.96 -8.85
N ALA A 356 23.39 -11.11 -9.60
CA ALA A 356 23.55 -12.14 -10.64
C ALA A 356 23.27 -13.58 -10.15
N PRO A 357 23.74 -14.08 -8.99
CA PRO A 357 23.40 -15.41 -8.48
C PRO A 357 21.90 -15.65 -8.34
N PHE A 358 21.13 -14.68 -7.84
CA PHE A 358 19.69 -14.77 -7.74
C PHE A 358 19.01 -14.76 -9.11
N LEU A 359 19.44 -13.86 -10.01
CA LEU A 359 18.87 -13.76 -11.35
C LEU A 359 19.12 -15.04 -12.17
N GLU A 360 20.29 -15.67 -12.06
CA GLU A 360 20.57 -16.95 -12.72
C GLU A 360 19.63 -18.06 -12.22
N LYS A 361 19.33 -18.10 -10.93
CA LYS A 361 18.36 -19.07 -10.40
C LYS A 361 16.95 -18.79 -10.93
N LEU A 362 16.55 -17.51 -11.01
CA LEU A 362 15.24 -17.15 -11.54
C LEU A 362 15.07 -17.49 -13.03
N LYS A 363 16.11 -17.33 -13.85
CA LYS A 363 16.12 -17.72 -15.28
C LYS A 363 15.83 -19.22 -15.47
N ASN A 364 16.28 -20.05 -14.54
CA ASN A 364 16.15 -21.49 -14.56
C ASN A 364 14.90 -22.00 -13.83
N ALA A 365 14.20 -21.14 -13.10
CA ALA A 365 12.95 -21.49 -12.40
C ALA A 365 11.76 -21.34 -13.34
N LYS A 366 11.23 -22.48 -13.79
CA LYS A 366 10.01 -22.56 -14.62
C LYS A 366 8.76 -22.43 -13.76
#